data_f95b833574231c258a9c2c24d0bc08aa
#
_entry.id   f95b833574231c258a9c2c24d0bc08aa
#
_cell.length_a   1.000
_cell.length_b   1.000
_cell.length_c   1.000
_cell.angle_alpha   90.00
_cell.angle_beta   90.00
_cell.angle_gamma   90.00
#
_symmetry.space_group_name_H-M   'P 1'
#
loop_
_entity.id
_entity.type
_entity.pdbx_description
1 polymer ?
#
loop_
_entity_poly.entity_id
_entity_poly.type
_entity_poly.pdbx_seq_one_letter_code
_entity_poly.pdbx_strand_id
1 'polypeptide(L)'
;SDGDLSIDVRSEYNMAISQNCAKRDRGSTTGTDLSKEAMDAFLLGRHIIEQSTARGSMSDDEYAVVQAQADIAANAVEKCIAATAIHYVNDVEDDYDLIVDGEYASKSNFTNLTKHWAELKGFALGLQFNPTSPYAADDMRDELKQILTDMGDAPVLADGSQNGVAATGTAAEAIAAYRAKLVAARDAMGVAYGFDASDVENW
;
A
#
# COMPACT_ATOMS: atom_id res chain seq x y z
N SER A 1 -5.05 23.01 -5.40
CA SER A 1 -4.56 24.31 -5.92
C SER A 1 -4.39 25.27 -4.78
N ASP A 2 -3.24 25.94 -4.69
CA ASP A 2 -2.95 26.97 -3.68
C ASP A 2 -3.36 28.38 -4.15
N GLY A 3 -3.88 28.49 -5.37
CA GLY A 3 -4.42 29.71 -5.94
C GLY A 3 -3.36 30.67 -6.52
N ASP A 4 -2.14 30.22 -6.72
CA ASP A 4 -1.03 31.04 -7.24
C ASP A 4 -1.04 31.22 -8.76
N LEU A 5 -2.02 30.63 -9.47
CA LEU A 5 -2.22 30.66 -10.93
C LEU A 5 -1.12 29.92 -11.72
N SER A 6 -0.27 29.13 -11.04
CA SER A 6 0.65 28.20 -11.68
C SER A 6 0.20 26.75 -11.40
N ILE A 7 0.70 25.78 -12.15
CA ILE A 7 0.40 24.38 -11.95
C ILE A 7 1.66 23.66 -11.50
N ASP A 8 1.71 23.27 -10.24
CA ASP A 8 2.72 22.35 -9.74
C ASP A 8 2.32 20.91 -10.07
N VAL A 9 3.06 20.30 -11.00
CA VAL A 9 2.82 18.92 -11.46
C VAL A 9 2.91 17.91 -10.31
N ARG A 10 3.64 18.21 -9.25
CA ARG A 10 3.82 17.27 -8.11
C ARG A 10 2.73 17.40 -7.05
N SER A 11 2.21 18.60 -6.81
CA SER A 11 1.28 18.88 -5.71
C SER A 11 -0.13 19.21 -6.16
N GLU A 12 -0.32 19.70 -7.39
CA GLU A 12 -1.61 20.11 -7.89
C GLU A 12 -2.19 19.22 -9.00
N TYR A 13 -1.34 18.54 -9.76
CA TYR A 13 -1.74 17.67 -10.86
C TYR A 13 -1.90 16.21 -10.46
N ASN A 14 -1.18 15.78 -9.44
CA ASN A 14 -1.17 14.40 -9.00
C ASN A 14 -1.72 14.27 -7.58
N MET A 15 -2.64 13.35 -7.39
CA MET A 15 -2.95 12.85 -6.05
C MET A 15 -1.67 12.21 -5.47
N ALA A 16 -1.45 12.32 -4.15
CA ALA A 16 -0.26 11.75 -3.50
C ALA A 16 -0.08 10.26 -3.80
N ILE A 17 -1.17 9.51 -3.91
CA ILE A 17 -1.14 8.09 -4.28
C ILE A 17 -0.54 7.85 -5.68
N SER A 18 -0.73 8.75 -6.65
CA SER A 18 -0.12 8.61 -7.98
C SER A 18 1.40 8.66 -7.92
N GLN A 19 1.98 9.42 -6.98
CA GLN A 19 3.43 9.45 -6.77
C GLN A 19 3.94 8.13 -6.18
N ASN A 20 3.17 7.52 -5.26
CA ASN A 20 3.48 6.21 -4.71
C ASN A 20 3.36 5.12 -5.78
N CYS A 21 2.32 5.14 -6.62
CA CYS A 21 2.21 4.27 -7.80
C CYS A 21 3.48 4.35 -8.66
N ALA A 22 3.84 5.55 -9.10
CA ALA A 22 5.00 5.76 -9.97
C ALA A 22 6.34 5.32 -9.33
N LYS A 23 6.45 5.33 -7.99
CA LYS A 23 7.61 4.77 -7.29
C LYS A 23 7.61 3.25 -7.34
N ARG A 24 6.44 2.61 -7.14
CA ARG A 24 6.31 1.14 -7.19
C ARG A 24 6.55 0.64 -8.62
N ASP A 25 5.95 1.29 -9.62
CA ASP A 25 6.18 0.95 -11.04
C ASP A 25 7.67 1.01 -11.39
N ARG A 26 8.38 2.07 -10.98
CA ARG A 26 9.83 2.19 -11.22
C ARG A 26 10.67 1.20 -10.43
N GLY A 27 10.22 0.76 -9.28
CA GLY A 27 10.86 -0.23 -8.42
C GLY A 27 10.54 -1.67 -8.81
N SER A 28 9.58 -1.88 -9.73
CA SER A 28 9.23 -3.22 -10.18
C SER A 28 10.37 -3.86 -10.97
N THR A 29 10.65 -5.11 -10.65
CA THR A 29 11.61 -5.98 -11.34
C THR A 29 10.96 -6.82 -12.44
N THR A 30 9.62 -6.89 -12.45
CA THR A 30 8.81 -7.72 -13.37
C THR A 30 8.08 -6.91 -14.44
N GLY A 31 8.14 -5.57 -14.37
CA GLY A 31 7.46 -4.70 -15.30
C GLY A 31 6.02 -4.38 -14.88
N THR A 32 5.68 -4.52 -13.62
CA THR A 32 4.42 -4.01 -13.06
C THR A 32 4.28 -2.51 -13.32
N ASP A 33 3.18 -2.08 -13.91
CA ASP A 33 2.89 -0.68 -14.27
C ASP A 33 1.42 -0.34 -13.91
N LEU A 34 1.20 -0.10 -12.62
CA LEU A 34 -0.11 0.19 -12.04
C LEU A 34 -0.64 1.55 -12.49
N SER A 35 0.26 2.51 -12.69
CA SER A 35 -0.09 3.83 -13.22
C SER A 35 -0.66 3.73 -14.63
N LYS A 36 -0.08 2.89 -15.46
CA LYS A 36 -0.56 2.65 -16.83
C LYS A 36 -1.89 1.89 -16.81
N GLU A 37 -2.04 0.85 -15.97
CA GLU A 37 -3.29 0.09 -15.83
C GLU A 37 -4.47 1.03 -15.50
N ALA A 38 -4.28 1.91 -14.50
CA ALA A 38 -5.29 2.90 -14.13
C ALA A 38 -5.57 3.90 -15.26
N MET A 39 -4.52 4.43 -15.91
CA MET A 39 -4.66 5.44 -16.97
C MET A 39 -5.38 4.87 -18.19
N ASP A 40 -5.02 3.67 -18.64
CA ASP A 40 -5.66 3.02 -19.78
C ASP A 40 -7.17 2.79 -19.53
N ALA A 41 -7.53 2.39 -18.29
CA ALA A 41 -8.91 2.22 -17.90
C ALA A 41 -9.69 3.55 -17.92
N PHE A 42 -9.12 4.63 -17.39
CA PHE A 42 -9.73 5.96 -17.45
C PHE A 42 -9.90 6.44 -18.90
N LEU A 43 -8.90 6.25 -19.76
CA LEU A 43 -8.96 6.69 -21.16
C LEU A 43 -10.03 5.92 -21.95
N LEU A 44 -10.13 4.60 -21.77
CA LEU A 44 -11.13 3.80 -22.44
C LEU A 44 -12.55 4.13 -21.94
N GLY A 45 -12.76 4.20 -20.63
CA GLY A 45 -14.05 4.59 -20.05
C GLY A 45 -14.51 5.96 -20.54
N ARG A 46 -13.61 6.95 -20.51
CA ARG A 46 -13.87 8.30 -21.02
C ARG A 46 -14.22 8.28 -22.52
N HIS A 47 -13.48 7.53 -23.34
CA HIS A 47 -13.75 7.44 -24.77
C HIS A 47 -15.18 6.93 -25.06
N ILE A 48 -15.62 5.88 -24.37
CA ILE A 48 -16.97 5.33 -24.52
C ILE A 48 -18.04 6.36 -24.11
N ILE A 49 -17.83 7.06 -23.01
CA ILE A 49 -18.75 8.12 -22.54
C ILE A 49 -18.85 9.25 -23.59
N GLU A 50 -17.74 9.69 -24.16
CA GLU A 50 -17.70 10.73 -25.19
C GLU A 50 -18.45 10.30 -26.45
N GLN A 51 -18.26 9.05 -26.92
CA GLN A 51 -18.96 8.52 -28.08
C GLN A 51 -20.49 8.38 -27.84
N SER A 52 -20.87 7.90 -26.67
CA SER A 52 -22.28 7.77 -26.27
C SER A 52 -22.96 9.13 -26.18
N THR A 53 -22.27 10.12 -25.59
CA THR A 53 -22.78 11.50 -25.48
C THR A 53 -23.00 12.12 -26.87
N ALA A 54 -22.07 11.91 -27.80
CA ALA A 54 -22.18 12.41 -29.18
C ALA A 54 -23.38 11.80 -29.93
N ARG A 55 -23.77 10.56 -29.63
CA ARG A 55 -24.97 9.90 -30.18
C ARG A 55 -26.25 10.26 -29.42
N GLY A 56 -26.18 10.85 -28.24
CA GLY A 56 -27.30 11.17 -27.37
C GLY A 56 -27.83 10.01 -26.53
N SER A 57 -27.19 8.84 -26.55
CA SER A 57 -27.55 7.66 -25.72
C SER A 57 -26.37 6.73 -25.52
N MET A 58 -26.36 6.04 -24.40
CA MET A 58 -25.45 4.92 -24.06
C MET A 58 -26.26 3.62 -24.07
N SER A 59 -25.72 2.58 -24.68
CA SER A 59 -26.31 1.23 -24.60
C SER A 59 -25.94 0.54 -23.29
N ASP A 60 -26.69 -0.51 -22.94
CA ASP A 60 -26.40 -1.32 -21.74
C ASP A 60 -25.02 -1.97 -21.83
N ASP A 61 -24.59 -2.42 -23.01
CA ASP A 61 -23.25 -3.00 -23.22
C ASP A 61 -22.15 -1.96 -23.00
N GLU A 62 -22.32 -0.73 -23.50
CA GLU A 62 -21.36 0.36 -23.28
C GLU A 62 -21.30 0.75 -21.82
N TYR A 63 -22.44 0.80 -21.14
CA TYR A 63 -22.50 1.08 -19.71
C TYR A 63 -21.75 0.00 -18.91
N ALA A 64 -21.95 -1.27 -19.24
CA ALA A 64 -21.23 -2.38 -18.62
C ALA A 64 -19.71 -2.27 -18.81
N VAL A 65 -19.26 -1.85 -20.01
CA VAL A 65 -17.83 -1.64 -20.26
C VAL A 65 -17.30 -0.46 -19.41
N VAL A 66 -18.03 0.66 -19.32
CA VAL A 66 -17.63 1.81 -18.50
C VAL A 66 -17.52 1.41 -17.04
N GLN A 67 -18.45 0.61 -16.52
CA GLN A 67 -18.37 0.10 -15.14
C GLN A 67 -17.15 -0.80 -14.94
N ALA A 68 -16.88 -1.72 -15.86
CA ALA A 68 -15.70 -2.57 -15.80
C ALA A 68 -14.39 -1.75 -15.80
N GLN A 69 -14.33 -0.68 -16.60
CA GLN A 69 -13.16 0.21 -16.56
C GLN A 69 -13.03 0.98 -15.24
N ALA A 70 -14.14 1.39 -14.64
CA ALA A 70 -14.11 2.01 -13.33
C ALA A 70 -13.56 1.06 -12.24
N ASP A 71 -13.97 -0.22 -12.29
CA ASP A 71 -13.47 -1.25 -11.37
C ASP A 71 -11.97 -1.51 -11.59
N ILE A 72 -11.52 -1.60 -12.84
CA ILE A 72 -10.08 -1.75 -13.16
C ILE A 72 -9.28 -0.56 -12.61
N ALA A 73 -9.74 0.67 -12.84
CA ALA A 73 -9.06 1.86 -12.34
C ALA A 73 -9.02 1.90 -10.81
N ALA A 74 -10.13 1.58 -10.14
CA ALA A 74 -10.20 1.54 -8.67
C ALA A 74 -9.26 0.47 -8.10
N ASN A 75 -9.24 -0.73 -8.68
CA ASN A 75 -8.37 -1.82 -8.25
C ASN A 75 -6.89 -1.51 -8.51
N ALA A 76 -6.54 -0.87 -9.63
CA ALA A 76 -5.17 -0.46 -9.91
C ALA A 76 -4.67 0.57 -8.87
N VAL A 77 -5.51 1.54 -8.49
CA VAL A 77 -5.19 2.52 -7.43
C VAL A 77 -5.04 1.83 -6.07
N GLU A 78 -5.89 0.85 -5.76
CA GLU A 78 -5.76 0.08 -4.52
C GLU A 78 -4.49 -0.78 -4.50
N LYS A 79 -4.13 -1.41 -5.62
CA LYS A 79 -2.84 -2.10 -5.77
C LYS A 79 -1.66 -1.17 -5.47
N CYS A 80 -1.73 0.11 -5.85
CA CYS A 80 -0.70 1.09 -5.45
C CYS A 80 -0.64 1.29 -3.94
N ILE A 81 -1.77 1.28 -3.24
CA ILE A 81 -1.85 1.37 -1.79
C ILE A 81 -1.21 0.13 -1.16
N ALA A 82 -1.57 -1.07 -1.63
CA ALA A 82 -1.04 -2.34 -1.15
C ALA A 82 0.47 -2.45 -1.40
N ALA A 83 0.94 -2.15 -2.61
CA ALA A 83 2.37 -2.14 -2.94
C ALA A 83 3.16 -1.13 -2.09
N THR A 84 2.53 -0.01 -1.71
CA THR A 84 3.16 0.97 -0.81
C THR A 84 3.19 0.48 0.64
N ALA A 85 2.16 -0.24 1.10
CA ALA A 85 2.20 -0.91 2.41
C ALA A 85 3.32 -1.97 2.45
N ILE A 86 3.44 -2.78 1.40
CA ILE A 86 4.52 -3.78 1.23
C ILE A 86 5.90 -3.12 1.33
N HIS A 87 6.11 -2.03 0.59
CA HIS A 87 7.35 -1.25 0.66
C HIS A 87 7.68 -0.80 2.10
N TYR A 88 6.69 -0.29 2.83
CA TYR A 88 6.95 0.14 4.19
C TYR A 88 7.18 -1.00 5.17
N VAL A 89 6.76 -2.24 4.87
CA VAL A 89 7.25 -3.40 5.61
C VAL A 89 8.74 -3.56 5.40
N ASN A 90 9.23 -3.48 4.16
CA ASN A 90 10.66 -3.59 3.85
C ASN A 90 11.47 -2.47 4.52
N ASP A 91 11.00 -1.22 4.45
CA ASP A 91 11.65 -0.10 5.14
C ASP A 91 11.71 -0.30 6.68
N VAL A 92 10.65 -0.84 7.28
CA VAL A 92 10.62 -1.17 8.72
C VAL A 92 11.60 -2.30 9.06
N GLU A 93 11.73 -3.31 8.18
CA GLU A 93 12.73 -4.38 8.34
C GLU A 93 14.15 -3.82 8.31
N ASP A 94 14.46 -2.93 7.35
CA ASP A 94 15.76 -2.24 7.27
C ASP A 94 16.05 -1.39 8.52
N ASP A 95 15.03 -0.71 9.07
CA ASP A 95 15.19 0.05 10.30
C ASP A 95 15.48 -0.86 11.51
N TYR A 96 14.88 -2.06 11.57
CA TYR A 96 15.18 -3.04 12.63
C TYR A 96 16.61 -3.61 12.53
N ASP A 97 17.19 -3.71 11.34
CA ASP A 97 18.58 -4.13 11.17
C ASP A 97 19.59 -3.14 11.80
N LEU A 98 19.15 -1.91 12.06
CA LEU A 98 19.92 -0.87 12.72
C LEU A 98 19.76 -0.86 14.25
N ILE A 99 19.05 -1.83 14.83
CA ILE A 99 18.92 -2.02 16.27
C ILE A 99 19.88 -3.12 16.71
N VAL A 100 20.84 -2.78 17.56
CA VAL A 100 21.87 -3.68 18.06
C VAL A 100 21.90 -3.63 19.60
N ASP A 101 21.86 -4.79 20.25
CA ASP A 101 21.91 -4.93 21.69
C ASP A 101 20.86 -4.09 22.47
N GLY A 102 19.68 -3.94 21.87
CA GLY A 102 18.58 -3.16 22.46
C GLY A 102 18.68 -1.64 22.31
N GLU A 103 19.59 -1.19 21.46
CA GLU A 103 19.87 0.23 21.22
C GLU A 103 19.67 0.60 19.75
N TYR A 104 19.10 1.78 19.49
CA TYR A 104 19.04 2.34 18.14
C TYR A 104 20.42 2.81 17.68
N ALA A 105 20.81 2.50 16.44
CA ALA A 105 22.07 2.98 15.86
C ALA A 105 22.22 4.52 15.91
N SER A 106 21.08 5.24 15.89
CA SER A 106 21.05 6.69 15.99
C SER A 106 19.64 7.20 16.34
N LYS A 107 19.53 8.48 16.68
CA LYS A 107 18.23 9.13 16.83
C LYS A 107 17.42 9.11 15.54
N SER A 108 18.06 9.21 14.37
CA SER A 108 17.37 9.13 13.09
C SER A 108 16.82 7.73 12.82
N ASN A 109 17.47 6.67 13.27
CA ASN A 109 16.93 5.31 13.15
C ASN A 109 15.60 5.16 13.91
N PHE A 110 15.51 5.63 15.17
CA PHE A 110 14.24 5.68 15.90
C PHE A 110 13.16 6.47 15.15
N THR A 111 13.53 7.64 14.60
CA THR A 111 12.60 8.49 13.86
C THR A 111 12.11 7.81 12.58
N ASN A 112 13.00 7.12 11.86
CA ASN A 112 12.64 6.40 10.64
C ASN A 112 11.74 5.21 10.95
N LEU A 113 12.11 4.36 11.91
CA LEU A 113 11.27 3.23 12.33
C LEU A 113 9.84 3.66 12.66
N THR A 114 9.68 4.69 13.47
CA THR A 114 8.35 5.17 13.88
C THR A 114 7.58 5.79 12.73
N LYS A 115 8.26 6.50 11.82
CA LYS A 115 7.68 7.08 10.61
C LYS A 115 7.24 5.98 9.63
N HIS A 116 8.15 5.07 9.25
CA HIS A 116 7.84 4.01 8.28
C HIS A 116 6.75 3.07 8.80
N TRP A 117 6.78 2.77 10.10
CA TRP A 117 5.70 2.01 10.73
C TRP A 117 4.34 2.73 10.65
N ALA A 118 4.30 4.04 10.92
CA ALA A 118 3.06 4.81 10.85
C ALA A 118 2.50 4.87 9.42
N GLU A 119 3.39 5.03 8.44
CA GLU A 119 3.02 4.99 7.02
C GLU A 119 2.53 3.60 6.61
N LEU A 120 3.23 2.52 7.01
CA LEU A 120 2.78 1.13 6.84
C LEU A 120 1.36 0.93 7.36
N LYS A 121 1.13 1.27 8.64
CA LYS A 121 -0.18 1.09 9.28
C LYS A 121 -1.27 1.89 8.58
N GLY A 122 -0.96 3.13 8.17
CA GLY A 122 -1.89 3.99 7.45
C GLY A 122 -2.31 3.42 6.09
N PHE A 123 -1.35 2.93 5.29
CA PHE A 123 -1.64 2.31 4.00
C PHE A 123 -2.38 0.98 4.16
N ALA A 124 -1.99 0.13 5.11
CA ALA A 124 -2.68 -1.13 5.39
C ALA A 124 -4.15 -0.91 5.84
N LEU A 125 -4.43 0.10 6.67
CA LEU A 125 -5.79 0.49 7.03
C LEU A 125 -6.62 0.94 5.82
N GLY A 126 -5.99 1.48 4.79
CA GLY A 126 -6.65 1.91 3.55
C GLY A 126 -7.28 0.76 2.76
N LEU A 127 -6.77 -0.47 2.90
CA LEU A 127 -7.20 -1.64 2.12
C LEU A 127 -8.61 -2.17 2.46
N GLN A 128 -9.25 -1.64 3.49
CA GLN A 128 -10.60 -2.03 3.92
C GLN A 128 -11.75 -1.30 3.20
N PHE A 129 -11.46 -0.25 2.39
CA PHE A 129 -12.51 0.67 1.94
C PHE A 129 -13.03 0.41 0.54
N ASN A 130 -12.29 -0.28 -0.33
CA ASN A 130 -12.74 -0.58 -1.68
C ASN A 130 -13.70 -1.79 -1.68
N PRO A 131 -14.95 -1.65 -2.13
CA PRO A 131 -15.91 -2.75 -2.15
C PRO A 131 -15.56 -3.87 -3.15
N THR A 132 -14.64 -3.61 -4.09
CA THR A 132 -14.13 -4.60 -5.05
C THR A 132 -12.75 -5.12 -4.69
N SER A 133 -12.24 -4.77 -3.49
CA SER A 133 -10.99 -5.25 -2.94
C SER A 133 -10.95 -6.78 -2.83
N PRO A 134 -9.78 -7.42 -2.99
CA PRO A 134 -9.60 -8.79 -2.53
C PRO A 134 -10.05 -9.00 -1.09
N TYR A 135 -9.83 -8.01 -0.23
CA TYR A 135 -10.23 -8.04 1.20
C TYR A 135 -11.72 -7.72 1.45
N ALA A 136 -12.54 -7.53 0.42
CA ALA A 136 -13.99 -7.37 0.58
C ALA A 136 -14.70 -8.70 0.89
N ALA A 137 -14.16 -9.85 0.48
CA ALA A 137 -14.66 -11.18 0.83
C ALA A 137 -14.46 -11.46 2.33
N ASP A 138 -15.39 -12.21 2.95
CA ASP A 138 -15.41 -12.36 4.42
C ASP A 138 -14.15 -13.05 4.98
N ASP A 139 -13.67 -14.11 4.32
CA ASP A 139 -12.43 -14.84 4.68
C ASP A 139 -11.19 -13.96 4.55
N MET A 140 -11.08 -13.23 3.46
CA MET A 140 -9.98 -12.28 3.22
C MET A 140 -10.06 -11.06 4.15
N ARG A 141 -11.26 -10.64 4.53
CA ARG A 141 -11.44 -9.58 5.54
C ARG A 141 -10.91 -9.98 6.91
N ASP A 142 -11.07 -11.24 7.30
CA ASP A 142 -10.50 -11.75 8.55
C ASP A 142 -8.97 -11.84 8.47
N GLU A 143 -8.40 -12.14 7.30
CA GLU A 143 -6.96 -12.06 7.06
C GLU A 143 -6.45 -10.63 7.22
N LEU A 144 -7.11 -9.63 6.63
CA LEU A 144 -6.71 -8.21 6.82
C LEU A 144 -6.79 -7.79 8.29
N LYS A 145 -7.82 -8.21 9.02
CA LYS A 145 -7.92 -7.95 10.47
C LYS A 145 -6.75 -8.58 11.23
N GLN A 146 -6.34 -9.80 10.86
CA GLN A 146 -5.18 -10.45 11.47
C GLN A 146 -3.89 -9.69 11.15
N ILE A 147 -3.67 -9.29 9.91
CA ILE A 147 -2.55 -8.43 9.49
C ILE A 147 -2.48 -7.16 10.34
N LEU A 148 -3.60 -6.44 10.46
CA LEU A 148 -3.68 -5.20 11.25
C LEU A 148 -3.47 -5.44 12.75
N THR A 149 -3.89 -6.59 13.27
CA THR A 149 -3.68 -7.00 14.65
C THR A 149 -2.21 -7.33 14.91
N ASP A 150 -1.56 -8.04 13.98
CA ASP A 150 -0.15 -8.41 14.08
C ASP A 150 0.79 -7.19 13.96
N MET A 151 0.41 -6.18 13.19
CA MET A 151 1.10 -4.89 13.18
C MET A 151 1.02 -4.17 14.53
N GLY A 152 -0.04 -4.39 15.30
CA GLY A 152 -0.28 -3.70 16.57
C GLY A 152 -0.67 -2.23 16.42
N ASP A 153 -0.64 -1.50 17.53
CA ASP A 153 -0.95 -0.06 17.60
C ASP A 153 0.31 0.82 17.71
N ALA A 154 1.48 0.20 17.78
CA ALA A 154 2.80 0.82 17.78
C ALA A 154 3.84 -0.18 17.27
N PRO A 155 5.02 0.26 16.78
CA PRO A 155 6.13 -0.65 16.51
C PRO A 155 6.67 -1.26 17.82
N VAL A 156 7.31 -2.41 17.73
CA VAL A 156 8.13 -2.91 18.83
C VAL A 156 9.38 -2.04 18.91
N LEU A 157 9.69 -1.53 20.11
CA LEU A 157 10.82 -0.64 20.34
C LEU A 157 12.13 -1.43 20.55
N ALA A 158 13.26 -0.73 20.57
CA ALA A 158 14.57 -1.35 20.74
C ALA A 158 14.70 -2.16 22.05
N ASP A 159 14.00 -1.77 23.11
CA ASP A 159 13.93 -2.51 24.37
C ASP A 159 12.96 -3.70 24.36
N GLY A 160 12.33 -3.98 23.21
CA GLY A 160 11.34 -5.06 23.02
C GLY A 160 9.93 -4.70 23.47
N SER A 161 9.70 -3.51 24.03
CA SER A 161 8.36 -3.09 24.43
C SER A 161 7.50 -2.71 23.21
N GLN A 162 6.19 -2.93 23.30
CA GLN A 162 5.22 -2.50 22.30
C GLN A 162 4.02 -1.87 23.01
N ASN A 163 3.59 -0.71 22.54
CA ASN A 163 2.43 0.00 23.07
C ASN A 163 2.49 0.21 24.61
N GLY A 164 3.69 0.44 25.15
CA GLY A 164 3.91 0.61 26.58
C GLY A 164 3.93 -0.68 27.40
N VAL A 165 3.83 -1.85 26.74
CA VAL A 165 3.89 -3.18 27.39
C VAL A 165 5.28 -3.76 27.16
N ALA A 166 5.96 -4.14 28.25
CA ALA A 166 7.29 -4.76 28.20
C ALA A 166 7.22 -6.15 27.53
N ALA A 167 8.32 -6.53 26.87
CA ALA A 167 8.47 -7.87 26.31
C ALA A 167 8.37 -8.96 27.40
N THR A 168 7.79 -10.11 27.05
CA THR A 168 7.74 -11.29 27.94
C THR A 168 9.10 -12.02 27.99
N GLY A 169 9.95 -11.83 26.99
CA GLY A 169 11.29 -12.41 26.86
C GLY A 169 12.36 -11.32 26.70
N THR A 170 13.40 -11.63 25.96
CA THR A 170 14.41 -10.62 25.61
C THR A 170 13.89 -9.66 24.55
N ALA A 171 14.47 -8.46 24.47
CA ALA A 171 14.17 -7.49 23.41
C ALA A 171 14.40 -8.09 22.00
N ALA A 172 15.50 -8.83 21.84
CA ALA A 172 15.84 -9.48 20.58
C ALA A 172 14.79 -10.51 20.14
N GLU A 173 14.27 -11.33 21.07
CA GLU A 173 13.20 -12.28 20.80
C GLU A 173 11.89 -11.58 20.42
N ALA A 174 11.53 -10.49 21.12
CA ALA A 174 10.32 -9.71 20.83
C ALA A 174 10.40 -9.05 19.43
N ILE A 175 11.53 -8.44 19.10
CA ILE A 175 11.79 -7.84 17.79
C ILE A 175 11.75 -8.91 16.69
N ALA A 176 12.43 -10.04 16.87
CA ALA A 176 12.45 -11.12 15.87
C ALA A 176 11.05 -11.69 15.62
N ALA A 177 10.26 -11.91 16.67
CA ALA A 177 8.88 -12.39 16.55
C ALA A 177 7.97 -11.36 15.84
N TYR A 178 8.17 -10.07 16.10
CA TYR A 178 7.41 -9.01 15.45
C TYR A 178 7.77 -8.88 13.97
N ARG A 179 9.06 -8.87 13.63
CA ARG A 179 9.54 -8.88 12.23
C ARG A 179 8.94 -10.04 11.43
N ALA A 180 8.94 -11.25 12.00
CA ALA A 180 8.33 -12.42 11.34
C ALA A 180 6.84 -12.21 11.01
N LYS A 181 6.08 -11.51 11.87
CA LYS A 181 4.69 -11.15 11.61
C LYS A 181 4.56 -10.11 10.49
N LEU A 182 5.42 -9.11 10.46
CA LEU A 182 5.42 -8.09 9.41
C LEU A 182 5.77 -8.70 8.04
N VAL A 183 6.77 -9.57 7.97
CA VAL A 183 7.12 -10.30 6.74
C VAL A 183 5.96 -11.18 6.28
N ALA A 184 5.32 -11.93 7.19
CA ALA A 184 4.15 -12.72 6.85
C ALA A 184 2.98 -11.87 6.34
N ALA A 185 2.75 -10.69 6.94
CA ALA A 185 1.74 -9.73 6.48
C ALA A 185 2.06 -9.18 5.08
N ARG A 186 3.33 -8.87 4.81
CA ARG A 186 3.84 -8.45 3.50
C ARG A 186 3.52 -9.50 2.43
N ASP A 187 3.90 -10.74 2.71
CA ASP A 187 3.74 -11.86 1.76
C ASP A 187 2.25 -12.16 1.53
N ALA A 188 1.41 -12.11 2.57
CA ALA A 188 -0.04 -12.25 2.46
C ALA A 188 -0.65 -11.15 1.58
N MET A 189 -0.26 -9.88 1.77
CA MET A 189 -0.68 -8.79 0.90
C MET A 189 -0.22 -9.01 -0.55
N GLY A 190 1.01 -9.47 -0.74
CA GLY A 190 1.54 -9.83 -2.06
C GLY A 190 0.68 -10.86 -2.78
N VAL A 191 0.30 -11.92 -2.08
CA VAL A 191 -0.59 -12.99 -2.62
C VAL A 191 -1.99 -12.45 -2.90
N ALA A 192 -2.59 -11.70 -1.99
CA ALA A 192 -3.95 -11.16 -2.13
C ALA A 192 -4.10 -10.28 -3.38
N TYR A 193 -3.10 -9.47 -3.69
CA TYR A 193 -3.11 -8.58 -4.87
C TYR A 193 -2.47 -9.18 -6.12
N GLY A 194 -1.96 -10.40 -6.04
CA GLY A 194 -1.34 -11.12 -7.15
C GLY A 194 -0.02 -10.48 -7.63
N PHE A 195 0.75 -9.90 -6.71
CA PHE A 195 2.07 -9.36 -7.02
C PHE A 195 3.11 -10.46 -7.17
N ASP A 196 4.09 -10.24 -8.03
CA ASP A 196 5.24 -11.13 -8.15
C ASP A 196 6.10 -11.06 -6.87
N ALA A 197 6.60 -12.20 -6.41
CA ALA A 197 7.39 -12.27 -5.19
C ALA A 197 8.65 -11.40 -5.27
N SER A 198 9.26 -11.25 -6.44
CA SER A 198 10.44 -10.40 -6.60
C SER A 198 10.11 -8.91 -6.47
N ASP A 199 8.90 -8.48 -6.87
CA ASP A 199 8.45 -7.13 -6.64
C ASP A 199 8.15 -6.90 -5.16
N VAL A 200 7.49 -7.86 -4.49
CA VAL A 200 7.19 -7.82 -3.05
C VAL A 200 8.47 -7.69 -2.20
N GLU A 201 9.54 -8.37 -2.58
CA GLU A 201 10.82 -8.32 -1.87
C GLU A 201 11.63 -7.03 -2.15
N ASN A 202 11.43 -6.39 -3.30
CA ASN A 202 12.28 -5.27 -3.75
C ASN A 202 11.60 -3.90 -3.72
N TRP A 203 10.31 -3.83 -3.48
CA TRP A 203 9.63 -2.55 -3.29
C TRP A 203 10.08 -1.77 -2.06
#